data_43f1e3c1b9806ab6038ed72c0c6a90d9
#
_entry.id   43f1e3c1b9806ab6038ed72c0c6a90d9
#
_cell.length_a   1.000
_cell.length_b   1.000
_cell.length_c   1.000
_cell.angle_alpha   90.00
_cell.angle_beta   90.00
_cell.angle_gamma   90.00
#
_symmetry.space_group_name_H-M   'P 1'
#
loop_
_entity.id
_entity.type
_entity.pdbx_description
1 polymer ?
#
loop_
_entity_poly.entity_id
_entity_poly.type
_entity_poly.pdbx_seq_one_letter_code
_entity_poly.pdbx_strand_id
1 'polypeptide(L)'
;MAIGERIHFFRTLRGMTQKYVGARLGFDEKSADVRVAQYESGARSPKDNYLELLADTFDVSPLALSVPNIDSYDGLMHTLFALEDIYGLKISNIDGELCLNLKKIDNPSYLQLLDNFSAWYEQANKYREGQISKEDYDEWRYHYSMKDSSSITASVDFK
;
A
#
# COMPACT_ATOMS: atom_id res chain seq x y z
N MET A 1 11.81 3.92 -9.12
CA MET A 1 10.59 4.71 -8.81
C MET A 1 9.57 3.78 -8.18
N ALA A 2 9.00 4.15 -7.04
CA ALA A 2 8.11 3.30 -6.25
C ALA A 2 6.99 2.62 -7.05
N ILE A 3 6.34 3.33 -7.98
CA ILE A 3 5.29 2.78 -8.82
C ILE A 3 5.80 1.65 -9.76
N GLY A 4 6.98 1.79 -10.34
CA GLY A 4 7.56 0.76 -11.22
C GLY A 4 7.87 -0.52 -10.45
N GLU A 5 8.43 -0.39 -9.26
CA GLU A 5 8.70 -1.53 -8.37
C GLU A 5 7.42 -2.21 -7.89
N ARG A 6 6.34 -1.45 -7.63
CA ARG A 6 5.04 -2.02 -7.29
C ARG A 6 4.42 -2.79 -8.46
N ILE A 7 4.55 -2.27 -9.69
CA ILE A 7 4.10 -2.99 -10.91
C ILE A 7 4.87 -4.30 -11.05
N HIS A 8 6.19 -4.26 -10.93
CA HIS A 8 7.04 -5.46 -10.98
C HIS A 8 6.68 -6.47 -9.89
N PHE A 9 6.48 -5.99 -8.66
CA PHE A 9 6.12 -6.81 -7.51
C PHE A 9 4.81 -7.57 -7.75
N PHE A 10 3.71 -6.87 -8.08
CA PHE A 10 2.41 -7.51 -8.28
C PHE A 10 2.39 -8.42 -9.51
N ARG A 11 3.03 -8.01 -10.62
CA ARG A 11 3.17 -8.88 -11.79
C ARG A 11 3.85 -10.20 -11.43
N THR A 12 4.94 -10.14 -10.71
CA THR A 12 5.71 -11.32 -10.28
C THR A 12 4.92 -12.17 -9.29
N LEU A 13 4.27 -11.54 -8.32
CA LEU A 13 3.41 -12.19 -7.33
C LEU A 13 2.27 -12.98 -8.00
N ARG A 14 1.67 -12.43 -9.06
CA ARG A 14 0.61 -13.08 -9.85
C ARG A 14 1.14 -14.03 -10.93
N GLY A 15 2.46 -14.25 -11.04
CA GLY A 15 3.08 -15.14 -12.02
C GLY A 15 2.90 -14.69 -13.47
N MET A 16 2.67 -13.40 -13.72
CA MET A 16 2.39 -12.85 -15.05
C MET A 16 3.68 -12.45 -15.78
N THR A 17 3.70 -12.63 -17.12
CA THR A 17 4.77 -12.10 -17.97
C THR A 17 4.51 -10.63 -18.34
N GLN A 18 5.56 -9.87 -18.63
CA GLN A 18 5.44 -8.49 -19.13
C GLN A 18 4.59 -8.44 -20.41
N LYS A 19 4.77 -9.42 -21.32
CA LYS A 19 3.98 -9.53 -22.54
C LYS A 19 2.49 -9.69 -22.27
N TYR A 20 2.13 -10.56 -21.31
CA TYR A 20 0.73 -10.77 -20.91
C TYR A 20 0.12 -9.48 -20.36
N VAL A 21 0.81 -8.82 -19.40
CA VAL A 21 0.33 -7.56 -18.81
C VAL A 21 0.18 -6.49 -19.90
N GLY A 22 1.16 -6.34 -20.80
CA GLY A 22 1.08 -5.35 -21.88
C GLY A 22 -0.08 -5.61 -22.85
N ALA A 23 -0.40 -6.87 -23.13
CA ALA A 23 -1.58 -7.22 -23.91
C ALA A 23 -2.89 -6.84 -23.20
N ARG A 24 -2.96 -7.05 -21.88
CA ARG A 24 -4.11 -6.62 -21.06
C ARG A 24 -4.30 -5.10 -21.06
N LEU A 25 -3.20 -4.35 -21.17
CA LEU A 25 -3.23 -2.89 -21.32
C LEU A 25 -3.59 -2.41 -22.74
N GLY A 26 -3.79 -3.32 -23.68
CA GLY A 26 -4.13 -3.00 -25.07
C GLY A 26 -2.93 -2.59 -25.93
N PHE A 27 -1.71 -2.93 -25.53
CA PHE A 27 -0.52 -2.68 -26.36
C PHE A 27 -0.37 -3.73 -27.45
N ASP A 28 0.18 -3.29 -28.61
CA ASP A 28 0.52 -4.19 -29.70
C ASP A 28 1.48 -5.28 -29.24
N GLU A 29 1.28 -6.50 -29.75
CA GLU A 29 2.06 -7.67 -29.37
C GLU A 29 3.58 -7.49 -29.47
N LYS A 30 4.05 -6.69 -30.45
CA LYS A 30 5.47 -6.42 -30.70
C LYS A 30 6.10 -5.45 -29.70
N SER A 31 5.29 -4.71 -28.94
CA SER A 31 5.76 -3.66 -28.02
C SER A 31 5.25 -3.84 -26.58
N ALA A 32 4.41 -4.84 -26.35
CA ALA A 32 3.73 -5.04 -25.07
C ALA A 32 4.70 -5.24 -23.90
N ASP A 33 5.66 -6.13 -24.04
CA ASP A 33 6.70 -6.42 -23.06
C ASP A 33 7.62 -5.23 -22.81
N VAL A 34 8.07 -4.56 -23.89
CA VAL A 34 8.95 -3.39 -23.83
C VAL A 34 8.29 -2.24 -23.06
N ARG A 35 6.98 -2.01 -23.29
CA ARG A 35 6.23 -0.98 -22.59
C ARG A 35 6.11 -1.25 -21.09
N VAL A 36 5.81 -2.47 -20.72
CA VAL A 36 5.73 -2.88 -19.30
C VAL A 36 7.11 -2.80 -18.65
N ALA A 37 8.17 -3.25 -19.33
CA ALA A 37 9.54 -3.10 -18.85
C ALA A 37 9.94 -1.64 -18.60
N GLN A 38 9.48 -0.71 -19.46
CA GLN A 38 9.68 0.73 -19.27
C GLN A 38 8.94 1.27 -18.04
N TYR A 39 7.75 0.75 -17.72
CA TYR A 39 7.04 1.11 -16.48
C TYR A 39 7.76 0.55 -15.26
N GLU A 40 8.16 -0.72 -15.27
CA GLU A 40 8.86 -1.35 -14.14
C GLU A 40 10.21 -0.70 -13.83
N SER A 41 10.97 -0.34 -14.86
CA SER A 41 12.27 0.35 -14.71
C SER A 41 12.14 1.83 -14.34
N GLY A 42 10.94 2.39 -14.40
CA GLY A 42 10.71 3.82 -14.18
C GLY A 42 11.16 4.72 -15.34
N ALA A 43 11.55 4.16 -16.48
CA ALA A 43 11.85 4.92 -17.70
C ALA A 43 10.61 5.67 -18.24
N ARG A 44 9.42 5.15 -17.91
CA ARG A 44 8.14 5.81 -18.15
C ARG A 44 7.22 5.58 -16.95
N SER A 45 6.34 6.57 -16.67
CA SER A 45 5.23 6.40 -15.73
C SER A 45 3.94 6.07 -16.48
N PRO A 46 3.15 5.10 -16.03
CA PRO A 46 1.82 4.88 -16.56
C PRO A 46 0.95 6.11 -16.31
N LYS A 47 0.04 6.42 -17.23
CA LYS A 47 -1.03 7.40 -17.02
C LYS A 47 -2.14 6.77 -16.17
N ASP A 48 -3.01 7.59 -15.60
CA ASP A 48 -4.07 7.16 -14.69
C ASP A 48 -4.93 6.03 -15.25
N ASN A 49 -5.34 6.11 -16.54
CA ASN A 49 -6.11 5.05 -17.19
C ASN A 49 -5.35 3.71 -17.26
N TYR A 50 -4.03 3.73 -17.44
CA TYR A 50 -3.23 2.50 -17.41
C TYR A 50 -2.99 2.01 -15.98
N LEU A 51 -2.98 2.92 -15.01
CA LEU A 51 -2.87 2.56 -13.60
C LEU A 51 -4.10 1.75 -13.13
N GLU A 52 -5.30 2.19 -13.52
CA GLU A 52 -6.54 1.46 -13.26
C GLU A 52 -6.53 0.08 -13.93
N LEU A 53 -6.15 -0.01 -15.22
CA LEU A 53 -6.05 -1.28 -15.93
C LEU A 53 -5.00 -2.23 -15.34
N LEU A 54 -3.88 -1.69 -14.84
CA LEU A 54 -2.87 -2.46 -14.12
C LEU A 54 -3.43 -3.01 -12.80
N ALA A 55 -4.12 -2.17 -12.04
CA ALA A 55 -4.76 -2.56 -10.79
C ALA A 55 -5.78 -3.67 -11.01
N ASP A 56 -6.64 -3.53 -12.01
CA ASP A 56 -7.61 -4.56 -12.42
C ASP A 56 -6.90 -5.85 -12.87
N THR A 57 -5.82 -5.72 -13.64
CA THR A 57 -5.06 -6.89 -14.14
C THR A 57 -4.41 -7.66 -13.00
N PHE A 58 -3.93 -6.98 -11.96
CA PHE A 58 -3.28 -7.59 -10.79
C PHE A 58 -4.28 -7.95 -9.69
N ASP A 59 -5.55 -7.56 -9.84
CA ASP A 59 -6.57 -7.70 -8.79
C ASP A 59 -6.13 -7.06 -7.47
N VAL A 60 -5.88 -5.73 -7.51
CA VAL A 60 -5.49 -4.92 -6.36
C VAL A 60 -6.11 -3.52 -6.44
N SER A 61 -6.12 -2.81 -5.30
CA SER A 61 -6.49 -1.39 -5.31
C SER A 61 -5.51 -0.56 -6.16
N PRO A 62 -5.96 0.40 -6.99
CA PRO A 62 -5.08 1.35 -7.66
C PRO A 62 -4.13 2.07 -6.71
N LEU A 63 -4.56 2.32 -5.46
CA LEU A 63 -3.74 2.93 -4.41
C LEU A 63 -2.57 2.03 -3.97
N ALA A 64 -2.70 0.71 -4.12
CA ALA A 64 -1.59 -0.22 -3.84
C ALA A 64 -0.42 -0.08 -4.84
N LEU A 65 -0.68 0.50 -6.02
CA LEU A 65 0.34 0.83 -7.03
C LEU A 65 0.88 2.25 -6.84
N SER A 66 0.04 3.20 -6.40
CA SER A 66 0.39 4.62 -6.23
C SER A 66 0.90 4.93 -4.83
N VAL A 67 2.06 4.36 -4.45
CA VAL A 67 2.69 4.65 -3.17
C VAL A 67 3.68 5.82 -3.30
N PRO A 68 3.96 6.58 -2.20
CA PRO A 68 5.00 7.59 -2.18
C PRO A 68 6.37 7.04 -2.57
N ASN A 69 7.30 7.93 -2.96
CA ASN A 69 8.68 7.52 -3.24
C ASN A 69 9.40 7.20 -1.92
N ILE A 70 9.52 5.91 -1.63
CA ILE A 70 10.21 5.36 -0.46
C ILE A 70 11.48 4.57 -0.85
N ASP A 71 11.95 4.75 -2.10
CA ASP A 71 13.08 4.00 -2.66
C ASP A 71 14.43 4.45 -2.07
N SER A 72 14.49 5.65 -1.51
CA SER A 72 15.65 6.16 -0.79
C SER A 72 15.33 6.40 0.68
N TYR A 73 16.32 6.25 1.55
CA TYR A 73 16.15 6.55 2.97
C TYR A 73 15.74 8.01 3.21
N ASP A 74 16.26 8.96 2.43
CA ASP A 74 15.86 10.36 2.53
C ASP A 74 14.38 10.56 2.16
N GLY A 75 13.93 9.96 1.06
CA GLY A 75 12.52 10.00 0.64
C GLY A 75 11.59 9.35 1.67
N LEU A 76 11.99 8.20 2.22
CA LEU A 76 11.27 7.53 3.30
C LEU A 76 11.17 8.42 4.54
N MET A 77 12.30 9.02 4.98
CA MET A 77 12.30 9.90 6.15
C MET A 77 11.43 11.14 5.96
N HIS A 78 11.48 11.80 4.80
CA HIS A 78 10.60 12.92 4.51
C HIS A 78 9.12 12.52 4.46
N THR A 79 8.81 11.30 4.00
CA THR A 79 7.45 10.76 4.07
C THR A 79 6.99 10.60 5.52
N LEU A 80 7.84 10.04 6.38
CA LEU A 80 7.54 9.88 7.82
C LEU A 80 7.39 11.23 8.52
N PHE A 81 8.21 12.23 8.21
CA PHE A 81 8.09 13.59 8.73
C PHE A 81 6.77 14.25 8.30
N ALA A 82 6.37 14.08 7.04
CA ALA A 82 5.07 14.57 6.58
C ALA A 82 3.89 13.90 7.32
N LEU A 83 4.01 12.60 7.62
CA LEU A 83 3.01 11.90 8.44
C LEU A 83 3.01 12.40 9.90
N GLU A 84 4.16 12.78 10.45
CA GLU A 84 4.24 13.43 11.76
C GLU A 84 3.50 14.78 11.77
N ASP A 85 3.76 15.63 10.77
CA ASP A 85 3.18 16.97 10.66
C ASP A 85 1.65 16.94 10.44
N ILE A 86 1.16 16.03 9.62
CA ILE A 86 -0.25 15.99 9.19
C ILE A 86 -1.10 15.17 10.15
N TYR A 87 -0.61 14.00 10.58
CA TYR A 87 -1.40 13.00 11.30
C TYR A 87 -0.95 12.77 12.74
N GLY A 88 0.14 13.39 13.17
CA GLY A 88 0.67 13.20 14.52
C GLY A 88 1.38 11.87 14.75
N LEU A 89 1.87 11.22 13.66
CA LEU A 89 2.75 10.06 13.78
C LEU A 89 4.02 10.49 14.52
N LYS A 90 4.46 9.71 15.51
CA LYS A 90 5.63 10.03 16.34
C LYS A 90 6.55 8.82 16.47
N ILE A 91 7.85 9.11 16.57
CA ILE A 91 8.81 8.12 17.02
C ILE A 91 8.87 8.10 18.55
N SER A 92 8.85 6.93 19.15
CA SER A 92 8.97 6.72 20.61
C SER A 92 9.90 5.55 20.91
N ASN A 93 10.38 5.49 22.13
CA ASN A 93 11.10 4.34 22.66
C ASN A 93 10.23 3.67 23.73
N ILE A 94 9.91 2.40 23.53
CA ILE A 94 9.15 1.59 24.48
C ILE A 94 10.02 0.36 24.82
N ASP A 95 10.40 0.24 26.07
CA ASP A 95 11.24 -0.86 26.59
C ASP A 95 12.55 -1.09 25.81
N GLY A 96 13.15 0.01 25.29
CA GLY A 96 14.39 -0.03 24.51
C GLY A 96 14.19 -0.18 22.99
N GLU A 97 12.98 -0.40 22.50
CA GLU A 97 12.65 -0.51 21.09
C GLU A 97 12.09 0.79 20.53
N LEU A 98 12.55 1.18 19.33
CA LEU A 98 12.01 2.32 18.62
C LEU A 98 10.70 1.94 17.94
N CYS A 99 9.63 2.67 18.26
CA CYS A 99 8.28 2.43 17.78
C CYS A 99 7.70 3.68 17.12
N LEU A 100 6.97 3.50 16.02
CA LEU A 100 6.09 4.54 15.48
C LEU A 100 4.72 4.44 16.18
N ASN A 101 4.21 5.54 16.67
CA ASN A 101 2.90 5.62 17.32
C ASN A 101 2.16 6.89 16.92
N LEU A 102 0.84 6.89 17.12
CA LEU A 102 0.00 8.07 16.92
C LEU A 102 -0.15 8.80 18.24
N LYS A 103 0.32 10.05 18.28
CA LYS A 103 0.05 10.94 19.41
C LYS A 103 -1.32 11.58 19.20
N LYS A 104 -2.19 11.49 20.22
CA LYS A 104 -3.49 12.15 20.18
C LYS A 104 -3.34 13.65 19.90
N ILE A 105 -3.91 14.08 18.80
CA ILE A 105 -4.04 15.48 18.41
C ILE A 105 -5.51 15.78 18.13
N ASP A 106 -5.91 17.01 18.33
CA ASP A 106 -7.31 17.43 18.12
C ASP A 106 -7.50 17.84 16.66
N ASN A 107 -7.53 16.83 15.77
CA ASN A 107 -7.91 17.04 14.38
C ASN A 107 -8.59 15.81 13.78
N PRO A 108 -9.48 15.99 12.77
CA PRO A 108 -10.19 14.89 12.12
C PRO A 108 -9.27 13.88 11.43
N SER A 109 -8.13 14.32 10.90
CA SER A 109 -7.16 13.45 10.22
C SER A 109 -6.54 12.42 11.16
N TYR A 110 -6.32 12.80 12.43
CA TYR A 110 -5.85 11.88 13.45
C TYR A 110 -6.87 10.78 13.72
N LEU A 111 -8.15 11.14 13.89
CA LEU A 111 -9.20 10.15 14.17
C LEU A 111 -9.33 9.14 13.03
N GLN A 112 -9.33 9.61 11.78
CA GLN A 112 -9.39 8.73 10.63
C GLN A 112 -8.18 7.80 10.54
N LEU A 113 -6.98 8.31 10.81
CA LEU A 113 -5.78 7.47 10.80
C LEU A 113 -5.76 6.48 11.96
N LEU A 114 -6.29 6.86 13.13
CA LEU A 114 -6.45 5.96 14.27
C LEU A 114 -7.39 4.78 13.93
N ASP A 115 -8.52 5.06 13.27
CA ASP A 115 -9.45 4.01 12.82
C ASP A 115 -8.77 3.06 11.82
N ASN A 116 -8.03 3.61 10.85
CA ASN A 116 -7.29 2.84 9.87
C ASN A 116 -6.20 1.96 10.54
N PHE A 117 -5.48 2.50 11.51
CA PHE A 117 -4.47 1.75 12.27
C PHE A 117 -5.11 0.67 13.13
N SER A 118 -6.28 0.93 13.72
CA SER A 118 -7.03 -0.05 14.50
C SER A 118 -7.48 -1.23 13.63
N ALA A 119 -7.99 -0.94 12.43
CA ALA A 119 -8.35 -1.99 11.47
C ALA A 119 -7.12 -2.80 11.03
N TRP A 120 -6.00 -2.14 10.77
CA TRP A 120 -4.76 -2.84 10.44
C TRP A 120 -4.24 -3.70 11.60
N TYR A 121 -4.28 -3.17 12.83
CA TYR A 121 -3.87 -3.89 14.02
C TYR A 121 -4.72 -5.15 14.24
N GLU A 122 -6.04 -5.06 14.05
CA GLU A 122 -6.95 -6.21 14.15
C GLU A 122 -6.58 -7.31 13.16
N GLN A 123 -6.38 -6.98 11.89
CA GLN A 123 -5.99 -7.95 10.88
C GLN A 123 -4.60 -8.54 11.13
N ALA A 124 -3.65 -7.72 11.56
CA ALA A 124 -2.32 -8.18 11.94
C ALA A 124 -2.36 -9.14 13.14
N ASN A 125 -3.24 -8.92 14.11
CA ASN A 125 -3.45 -9.82 15.24
C ASN A 125 -4.07 -11.14 14.78
N LYS A 126 -5.12 -11.12 13.96
CA LYS A 126 -5.73 -12.36 13.41
C LYS A 126 -4.68 -13.22 12.70
N TYR A 127 -3.80 -12.60 11.91
CA TYR A 127 -2.69 -13.30 11.27
C TYR A 127 -1.69 -13.84 12.29
N ARG A 128 -1.27 -13.07 13.28
CA ARG A 128 -0.31 -13.47 14.31
C ARG A 128 -0.83 -14.64 15.18
N GLU A 129 -2.13 -14.65 15.45
CA GLU A 129 -2.81 -15.68 16.21
C GLU A 129 -3.21 -16.91 15.36
N GLY A 130 -2.90 -16.91 14.07
CA GLY A 130 -3.22 -18.00 13.15
C GLY A 130 -4.71 -18.14 12.80
N GLN A 131 -5.51 -17.09 13.02
CA GLN A 131 -6.93 -17.06 12.68
C GLN A 131 -7.17 -16.86 11.18
N ILE A 132 -6.23 -16.21 10.49
CA ILE A 132 -6.20 -16.05 9.04
C ILE A 132 -4.83 -16.44 8.50
N SER A 133 -4.76 -16.83 7.23
CA SER A 133 -3.50 -17.14 6.55
C SER A 133 -2.70 -15.86 6.23
N LYS A 134 -1.44 -16.04 5.84
CA LYS A 134 -0.64 -14.94 5.31
C LYS A 134 -1.23 -14.39 4.01
N GLU A 135 -1.73 -15.27 3.18
CA GLU A 135 -2.39 -14.94 1.90
C GLU A 135 -3.62 -14.07 2.15
N ASP A 136 -4.49 -14.43 3.09
CA ASP A 136 -5.69 -13.64 3.45
C ASP A 136 -5.29 -12.26 3.99
N TYR A 137 -4.25 -12.19 4.84
CA TYR A 137 -3.74 -10.92 5.35
C TYR A 137 -3.14 -10.03 4.25
N ASP A 138 -2.38 -10.62 3.32
CA ASP A 138 -1.80 -9.90 2.19
C ASP A 138 -2.89 -9.41 1.22
N GLU A 139 -3.90 -10.24 0.91
CA GLU A 139 -5.04 -9.84 0.08
C GLU A 139 -5.82 -8.69 0.71
N TRP A 140 -6.06 -8.72 2.04
CA TRP A 140 -6.68 -7.60 2.73
C TRP A 140 -5.88 -6.30 2.54
N ARG A 141 -4.55 -6.33 2.71
CA ARG A 141 -3.69 -5.15 2.54
C ARG A 141 -3.69 -4.63 1.10
N TYR A 142 -3.69 -5.51 0.12
CA TYR A 142 -3.62 -5.14 -1.29
C TYR A 142 -4.93 -4.54 -1.82
N HIS A 143 -6.05 -4.95 -1.24
CA HIS A 143 -7.38 -4.42 -1.54
C HIS A 143 -7.82 -3.32 -0.56
N TYR A 144 -6.97 -2.94 0.38
CA TYR A 144 -7.34 -1.96 1.40
C TYR A 144 -7.86 -0.66 0.78
N SER A 145 -9.07 -0.27 1.19
CA SER A 145 -9.74 0.94 0.78
C SER A 145 -10.43 1.55 2.00
N MET A 146 -10.47 2.88 2.08
CA MET A 146 -11.16 3.61 3.16
C MET A 146 -12.66 3.29 3.26
N LYS A 147 -13.27 2.64 2.26
CA LYS A 147 -14.67 2.22 2.31
C LYS A 147 -14.90 1.05 3.26
N ASP A 148 -13.89 0.25 3.52
CA ASP A 148 -13.98 -0.92 4.41
C ASP A 148 -13.78 -0.56 5.87
N SER A 149 -13.19 0.60 6.17
CA SER A 149 -12.97 1.09 7.55
C SER A 149 -14.22 1.66 8.22
N SER A 150 -15.27 2.00 7.47
CA SER A 150 -16.50 2.60 8.02
C SER A 150 -17.47 1.61 8.68
N SER A 151 -17.17 0.31 8.70
CA SER A 151 -18.02 -0.74 9.28
C SER A 151 -17.56 -1.24 10.66
N ILE A 152 -16.47 -0.71 11.23
CA ILE A 152 -15.92 -1.17 12.50
C ILE A 152 -15.97 -0.04 13.54
N THR A 153 -17.19 0.30 13.98
CA THR A 153 -17.41 0.94 15.29
C THR A 153 -17.55 -0.16 16.34
N ALA A 154 -16.46 -0.82 16.68
CA ALA A 154 -16.38 -1.63 17.87
C ALA A 154 -15.38 -0.95 18.81
N SER A 155 -15.90 -0.48 19.95
CA SER A 155 -15.16 0.09 21.06
C SER A 155 -13.95 -0.77 21.44
N VAL A 156 -12.76 -0.28 21.16
CA VAL A 156 -11.55 -0.85 21.76
C VAL A 156 -11.36 -0.12 23.09
N ASP A 157 -11.86 -0.74 24.18
CA ASP A 157 -11.53 -0.32 25.55
C ASP A 157 -10.06 -0.66 25.81
N PHE A 158 -9.22 0.37 25.79
CA PHE A 158 -7.86 0.29 26.32
C PHE A 158 -7.92 0.31 27.85
N LYS A 159 -7.72 -0.86 28.46
CA LYS A 159 -7.37 -0.94 29.88
C LYS A 159 -5.88 -0.83 30.08
#